data_e9e4b355a17507f68422d69dc454d623
#
_entry.id   e9e4b355a17507f68422d69dc454d623
#
_cell.length_a   1.000
_cell.length_b   1.000
_cell.length_c   1.000
_cell.angle_alpha   90.00
_cell.angle_beta   90.00
_cell.angle_gamma   90.00
#
_symmetry.space_group_name_H-M   'P 1'
#
loop_
_entity.id
_entity.type
_entity.pdbx_description
1 polymer ?
#
loop_
_entity_poly.entity_id
_entity_poly.type
_entity_poly.pdbx_seq_one_letter_code
_entity_poly.pdbx_strand_id
1 'polypeptide(L)'
;MGQYCVYPDVDLIEKYTGNILPVNLDAIKKFMIEKNVYHKLNDYIKASGDLAVKLYKEDIEAALRTKDFGGFELLSLSDYTGQSTATVGILDVFYESKGLISHDEFKNFAGEAVPLFKAKRIFKNTDTLEAELDLYDFGEKKINNPVYNLTVQNGKQVFYKTSTTESKVSIPLNSITKSTMLSVILEVNGYKNTWRIFVFAENKIENNVRMIKSEEELDDIIKNGGKAIVTKECFKNPIHGSFIPVFWSPVHFPSQKPCGAIIDNNHRIFDDFPTEKYPDYQWKRLLDNSIGTDISKFAGEVKPIIETVPNFFDNTASSPLFETEIGKAKLLFCGFDLDGDYPECKQLLSSITQYVNSDKF
;
A
#
# COMPACT_ATOMS: atom_id res chain seq x y z
N MET A 1 -18.77 -6.71 -3.16
CA MET A 1 -17.37 -6.25 -3.19
C MET A 1 -17.22 -4.99 -2.39
N GLY A 2 -16.07 -4.76 -1.77
CA GLY A 2 -15.75 -3.50 -1.11
C GLY A 2 -15.80 -2.32 -2.08
N GLN A 3 -15.92 -1.11 -1.54
CA GLN A 3 -15.91 0.12 -2.32
C GLN A 3 -14.66 0.93 -1.93
N TYR A 4 -13.56 0.68 -2.62
CA TYR A 4 -12.27 1.28 -2.33
C TYR A 4 -12.11 2.61 -3.07
N CYS A 5 -12.03 3.71 -2.31
CA CYS A 5 -11.91 5.03 -2.90
C CYS A 5 -10.59 5.23 -3.62
N VAL A 6 -10.69 5.75 -4.83
CA VAL A 6 -9.60 6.41 -5.54
C VAL A 6 -9.71 7.91 -5.28
N TYR A 7 -8.61 8.62 -5.09
CA TYR A 7 -8.62 10.07 -4.89
C TYR A 7 -9.31 10.76 -6.08
N PRO A 8 -10.27 11.68 -5.86
CA PRO A 8 -11.05 12.29 -6.95
C PRO A 8 -10.18 13.07 -7.93
N ASP A 9 -10.35 12.83 -9.21
CA ASP A 9 -9.75 13.67 -10.25
C ASP A 9 -10.57 14.96 -10.39
N VAL A 10 -10.10 16.01 -9.74
CA VAL A 10 -10.80 17.32 -9.74
C VAL A 10 -10.65 18.08 -11.04
N ASP A 11 -9.80 17.65 -11.96
CA ASP A 11 -9.64 18.28 -13.27
C ASP A 11 -10.70 17.81 -14.27
N LEU A 12 -11.45 16.74 -13.94
CA LEU A 12 -12.64 16.34 -14.68
C LEU A 12 -13.75 17.42 -14.70
N ILE A 13 -13.71 18.41 -13.82
CA ILE A 13 -14.65 19.55 -13.81
C ILE A 13 -14.80 20.16 -15.22
N GLU A 14 -13.72 20.26 -15.96
CA GLU A 14 -13.70 20.86 -17.30
C GLU A 14 -14.49 20.07 -18.35
N LYS A 15 -14.78 18.78 -18.10
CA LYS A 15 -15.59 17.93 -18.97
C LYS A 15 -17.10 18.08 -18.74
N TYR A 16 -17.51 18.69 -17.64
CA TYR A 16 -18.93 18.88 -17.34
C TYR A 16 -19.49 20.07 -18.11
N THR A 17 -20.23 19.80 -19.18
CA THR A 17 -20.82 20.82 -20.06
C THR A 17 -22.33 20.94 -19.90
N GLY A 18 -22.95 20.19 -18.99
CA GLY A 18 -24.38 20.16 -18.75
C GLY A 18 -24.83 21.19 -17.70
N ASN A 19 -26.12 21.13 -17.36
CA ASN A 19 -26.73 22.03 -16.36
C ASN A 19 -26.40 21.62 -14.90
N ILE A 20 -25.88 20.42 -14.68
CA ILE A 20 -25.49 19.93 -13.35
C ILE A 20 -23.99 20.19 -13.18
N LEU A 21 -23.67 21.07 -12.24
CA LEU A 21 -22.28 21.41 -11.92
C LEU A 21 -21.71 20.41 -10.91
N PRO A 22 -20.45 19.99 -11.07
CA PRO A 22 -19.77 19.09 -10.12
C PRO A 22 -19.25 19.86 -8.89
N VAL A 23 -20.17 20.42 -8.10
CA VAL A 23 -19.85 21.29 -6.95
C VAL A 23 -18.99 20.61 -5.88
N ASN A 24 -19.08 19.30 -5.76
CA ASN A 24 -18.23 18.49 -4.89
C ASN A 24 -16.76 18.49 -5.35
N LEU A 25 -16.51 18.31 -6.65
CA LEU A 25 -15.14 18.36 -7.20
C LEU A 25 -14.55 19.78 -7.10
N ASP A 26 -15.37 20.82 -7.34
CA ASP A 26 -14.96 22.21 -7.17
C ASP A 26 -14.56 22.52 -5.72
N ALA A 27 -15.34 22.03 -4.75
CA ALA A 27 -15.02 22.19 -3.34
C ALA A 27 -13.71 21.48 -2.96
N ILE A 28 -13.51 20.24 -3.43
CA ILE A 28 -12.27 19.50 -3.18
C ILE A 28 -11.08 20.22 -3.81
N LYS A 29 -11.20 20.71 -5.06
CA LYS A 29 -10.14 21.45 -5.73
C LYS A 29 -9.73 22.71 -4.96
N LYS A 30 -10.71 23.46 -4.43
CA LYS A 30 -10.46 24.62 -3.59
C LYS A 30 -9.69 24.26 -2.32
N PHE A 31 -10.11 23.20 -1.62
CA PHE A 31 -9.40 22.72 -0.43
C PHE A 31 -7.97 22.28 -0.75
N MET A 32 -7.75 21.59 -1.88
CA MET A 32 -6.40 21.20 -2.29
C MET A 32 -5.50 22.42 -2.52
N ILE A 33 -6.04 23.48 -3.14
CA ILE A 33 -5.31 24.73 -3.38
C ILE A 33 -5.01 25.43 -2.04
N GLU A 34 -5.99 25.56 -1.15
CA GLU A 34 -5.84 26.15 0.18
C GLU A 34 -4.80 25.43 1.03
N LYS A 35 -4.74 24.09 0.94
CA LYS A 35 -3.77 23.24 1.64
C LYS A 35 -2.43 23.09 0.90
N ASN A 36 -2.27 23.75 -0.26
CA ASN A 36 -1.07 23.66 -1.10
C ASN A 36 -0.69 22.23 -1.52
N VAL A 37 -1.69 21.38 -1.79
CA VAL A 37 -1.49 19.98 -2.22
C VAL A 37 -2.01 19.68 -3.64
N TYR A 38 -2.55 20.68 -4.33
CA TYR A 38 -3.10 20.48 -5.69
C TYR A 38 -2.04 19.98 -6.69
N HIS A 39 -0.79 20.38 -6.54
CA HIS A 39 0.32 19.90 -7.37
C HIS A 39 0.59 18.39 -7.24
N LYS A 40 0.03 17.73 -6.22
CA LYS A 40 0.14 16.29 -5.96
C LYS A 40 -1.04 15.48 -6.49
N LEU A 41 -2.01 16.10 -7.15
CA LEU A 41 -3.26 15.45 -7.59
C LEU A 41 -3.00 14.11 -8.30
N ASN A 42 -2.13 14.10 -9.31
CA ASN A 42 -1.82 12.89 -10.07
C ASN A 42 -1.15 11.79 -9.23
N ASP A 43 -0.30 12.17 -8.28
CA ASP A 43 0.33 11.19 -7.39
C ASP A 43 -0.70 10.60 -6.42
N TYR A 44 -1.63 11.39 -5.92
CA TYR A 44 -2.71 10.92 -5.04
C TYR A 44 -3.67 9.98 -5.77
N ILE A 45 -4.06 10.31 -7.01
CA ILE A 45 -4.89 9.42 -7.85
C ILE A 45 -4.18 8.08 -8.07
N LYS A 46 -2.90 8.11 -8.47
CA LYS A 46 -2.14 6.88 -8.74
C LYS A 46 -1.92 6.04 -7.48
N ALA A 47 -1.58 6.66 -6.36
CA ALA A 47 -1.32 5.93 -5.12
C ALA A 47 -2.58 5.27 -4.56
N SER A 48 -3.69 6.01 -4.51
CA SER A 48 -4.98 5.47 -4.07
C SER A 48 -5.55 4.44 -5.04
N GLY A 49 -5.36 4.67 -6.34
CA GLY A 49 -5.80 3.76 -7.39
C GLY A 49 -5.06 2.44 -7.40
N ASP A 50 -3.74 2.45 -7.24
CA ASP A 50 -2.92 1.24 -7.12
C ASP A 50 -3.38 0.37 -5.93
N LEU A 51 -3.65 1.01 -4.78
CA LEU A 51 -4.18 0.32 -3.61
C LEU A 51 -5.58 -0.25 -3.88
N ALA A 52 -6.48 0.54 -4.47
CA ALA A 52 -7.84 0.11 -4.78
C ALA A 52 -7.85 -1.11 -5.70
N VAL A 53 -7.00 -1.14 -6.74
CA VAL A 53 -6.88 -2.29 -7.65
C VAL A 53 -6.41 -3.55 -6.91
N LYS A 54 -5.40 -3.43 -6.02
CA LYS A 54 -4.92 -4.56 -5.20
C LYS A 54 -6.03 -5.13 -4.32
N LEU A 55 -6.83 -4.27 -3.70
CA LEU A 55 -7.92 -4.67 -2.82
C LEU A 55 -9.09 -5.29 -3.61
N TYR A 56 -9.45 -4.74 -4.78
CA TYR A 56 -10.43 -5.37 -5.67
C TYR A 56 -9.99 -6.74 -6.15
N LYS A 57 -8.72 -6.89 -6.53
CA LYS A 57 -8.17 -8.19 -6.91
C LYS A 57 -8.33 -9.21 -5.79
N GLU A 58 -7.98 -8.85 -4.56
CA GLU A 58 -8.08 -9.77 -3.41
C GLU A 58 -9.54 -10.15 -3.12
N ASP A 59 -10.47 -9.20 -3.15
CA ASP A 59 -11.90 -9.45 -2.96
C ASP A 59 -12.49 -10.38 -4.04
N ILE A 60 -12.17 -10.10 -5.31
CA ILE A 60 -12.62 -10.92 -6.44
C ILE A 60 -12.08 -12.33 -6.30
N GLU A 61 -10.80 -12.50 -6.06
CA GLU A 61 -10.18 -13.81 -5.88
C GLU A 61 -10.71 -14.55 -4.64
N ALA A 62 -11.03 -13.84 -3.56
CA ALA A 62 -11.68 -14.44 -2.38
C ALA A 62 -13.07 -15.00 -2.73
N ALA A 63 -13.84 -14.26 -3.53
CA ALA A 63 -15.13 -14.74 -4.03
C ALA A 63 -14.94 -15.98 -4.93
N LEU A 64 -14.01 -15.95 -5.87
CA LEU A 64 -13.74 -17.05 -6.80
C LEU A 64 -13.21 -18.32 -6.10
N ARG A 65 -12.48 -18.18 -4.98
CA ARG A 65 -12.03 -19.31 -4.15
C ARG A 65 -13.15 -19.90 -3.29
N THR A 66 -14.27 -19.22 -3.14
CA THR A 66 -15.39 -19.70 -2.31
C THR A 66 -16.20 -20.75 -3.08
N LYS A 67 -16.17 -21.99 -2.57
CA LYS A 67 -16.87 -23.10 -3.19
C LYS A 67 -18.37 -22.80 -3.33
N ASP A 68 -18.95 -23.16 -4.46
CA ASP A 68 -20.38 -23.01 -4.77
C ASP A 68 -20.86 -21.53 -4.74
N PHE A 69 -19.94 -20.57 -4.84
CA PHE A 69 -20.26 -19.16 -4.93
C PHE A 69 -20.73 -18.81 -6.34
N GLY A 70 -21.89 -18.17 -6.47
CA GLY A 70 -22.55 -17.93 -7.76
C GLY A 70 -21.89 -16.88 -8.65
N GLY A 71 -20.89 -16.14 -8.13
CA GLY A 71 -20.19 -15.06 -8.85
C GLY A 71 -20.00 -13.84 -7.99
N PHE A 72 -19.54 -12.75 -8.59
CA PHE A 72 -19.36 -11.47 -7.90
C PHE A 72 -19.95 -10.32 -8.70
N GLU A 73 -20.23 -9.23 -8.01
CA GLU A 73 -20.65 -7.98 -8.60
C GLU A 73 -19.72 -6.87 -8.09
N LEU A 74 -19.17 -6.08 -9.03
CA LEU A 74 -18.35 -4.93 -8.73
C LEU A 74 -19.23 -3.67 -8.77
N LEU A 75 -19.43 -3.04 -7.64
CA LEU A 75 -20.13 -1.76 -7.51
C LEU A 75 -19.12 -0.65 -7.19
N SER A 76 -18.65 0.10 -8.14
CA SER A 76 -19.03 0.16 -9.54
C SER A 76 -17.77 0.02 -10.41
N LEU A 77 -17.92 -0.34 -11.68
CA LEU A 77 -16.81 -0.30 -12.65
C LEU A 77 -16.38 1.14 -12.94
N SER A 78 -17.32 2.08 -12.96
CA SER A 78 -17.08 3.52 -13.11
C SER A 78 -17.45 4.28 -11.84
N ASP A 79 -16.91 5.48 -11.69
CA ASP A 79 -17.32 6.39 -10.63
C ASP A 79 -18.80 6.72 -10.72
N TYR A 80 -19.41 6.99 -9.57
CA TYR A 80 -20.82 7.28 -9.47
C TYR A 80 -21.05 8.68 -8.91
N THR A 81 -21.56 9.57 -9.77
CA THR A 81 -21.81 10.98 -9.41
C THR A 81 -23.09 11.20 -8.62
N GLY A 82 -24.04 10.28 -8.66
CA GLY A 82 -25.32 10.39 -7.94
C GLY A 82 -25.21 10.39 -6.42
N GLN A 83 -24.07 9.92 -5.89
CA GLN A 83 -23.75 9.93 -4.47
C GLN A 83 -22.51 10.82 -4.17
N SER A 84 -22.43 11.96 -4.81
CA SER A 84 -21.35 12.93 -4.64
C SER A 84 -19.98 12.42 -5.10
N THR A 85 -19.14 11.98 -4.18
CA THR A 85 -17.75 11.61 -4.41
C THR A 85 -17.52 10.10 -4.32
N ALA A 86 -18.44 9.28 -4.82
CA ALA A 86 -18.25 7.84 -4.94
C ALA A 86 -17.24 7.52 -6.06
N THR A 87 -15.97 7.85 -5.84
CA THR A 87 -14.85 7.66 -6.77
C THR A 87 -14.23 6.27 -6.62
N VAL A 88 -15.06 5.24 -6.68
CA VAL A 88 -14.69 3.85 -6.43
C VAL A 88 -14.43 3.06 -7.70
N GLY A 89 -14.65 3.66 -8.86
CA GLY A 89 -14.50 3.02 -10.17
C GLY A 89 -13.04 2.92 -10.62
N ILE A 90 -12.78 1.93 -11.47
CA ILE A 90 -11.54 1.83 -12.27
C ILE A 90 -11.61 2.80 -13.47
N LEU A 91 -12.84 3.08 -13.92
CA LEU A 91 -13.16 4.11 -14.90
C LEU A 91 -13.68 5.37 -14.18
N ASP A 92 -13.54 6.51 -14.81
CA ASP A 92 -14.13 7.76 -14.35
C ASP A 92 -15.65 7.83 -14.65
N VAL A 93 -16.28 8.96 -14.33
CA VAL A 93 -17.72 9.18 -14.55
C VAL A 93 -18.10 9.25 -16.02
N PHE A 94 -17.14 9.45 -16.91
CA PHE A 94 -17.32 9.50 -18.36
C PHE A 94 -16.98 8.15 -19.02
N TYR A 95 -16.77 7.09 -18.23
CA TYR A 95 -16.34 5.77 -18.66
C TYR A 95 -14.95 5.75 -19.30
N GLU A 96 -14.12 6.74 -19.04
CA GLU A 96 -12.73 6.75 -19.46
C GLU A 96 -11.84 6.06 -18.43
N SER A 97 -10.75 5.44 -18.90
CA SER A 97 -9.80 4.79 -18.01
C SER A 97 -9.05 5.81 -17.15
N LYS A 98 -9.01 5.58 -15.84
CA LYS A 98 -8.14 6.35 -14.92
C LYS A 98 -6.66 5.95 -15.03
N GLY A 99 -6.29 5.00 -15.91
CA GLY A 99 -4.92 4.54 -16.08
C GLY A 99 -4.36 3.75 -14.88
N LEU A 100 -5.23 3.16 -14.06
CA LEU A 100 -4.85 2.43 -12.85
C LEU A 100 -4.42 0.98 -13.12
N ILE A 101 -5.02 0.36 -14.12
CA ILE A 101 -4.78 -1.01 -14.52
C ILE A 101 -5.09 -1.17 -16.01
N SER A 102 -4.34 -2.01 -16.69
CA SER A 102 -4.62 -2.38 -18.07
C SER A 102 -5.76 -3.41 -18.16
N HIS A 103 -6.42 -3.48 -19.32
CA HIS A 103 -7.45 -4.49 -19.60
C HIS A 103 -6.91 -5.91 -19.41
N ASP A 104 -5.69 -6.19 -19.87
CA ASP A 104 -5.11 -7.53 -19.78
C ASP A 104 -4.79 -7.91 -18.33
N GLU A 105 -4.29 -6.98 -17.53
CA GLU A 105 -4.07 -7.21 -16.09
C GLU A 105 -5.39 -7.45 -15.34
N PHE A 106 -6.45 -6.69 -15.67
CA PHE A 106 -7.77 -6.90 -15.07
C PHE A 106 -8.34 -8.28 -15.40
N LYS A 107 -8.17 -8.74 -16.65
CA LYS A 107 -8.59 -10.09 -17.08
C LYS A 107 -7.88 -11.21 -16.32
N ASN A 108 -6.68 -11.00 -15.81
CA ASN A 108 -5.95 -12.02 -15.08
C ASN A 108 -6.66 -12.49 -13.80
N PHE A 109 -7.51 -11.64 -13.20
CA PHE A 109 -8.26 -11.99 -11.98
C PHE A 109 -9.78 -11.84 -12.11
N ALA A 110 -10.29 -11.32 -13.24
CA ALA A 110 -11.71 -11.15 -13.50
C ALA A 110 -12.10 -11.63 -14.91
N GLY A 111 -11.32 -12.52 -15.52
CA GLY A 111 -11.54 -13.07 -16.85
C GLY A 111 -12.33 -14.36 -16.86
N GLU A 112 -12.41 -14.99 -18.02
CA GLU A 112 -13.15 -16.23 -18.30
C GLU A 112 -12.64 -17.43 -17.48
N ALA A 113 -11.31 -17.54 -17.32
CA ALA A 113 -10.69 -18.49 -16.42
C ALA A 113 -9.59 -17.79 -15.60
N VAL A 114 -9.58 -18.04 -14.30
CA VAL A 114 -8.71 -17.35 -13.35
C VAL A 114 -7.90 -18.36 -12.56
N PRO A 115 -6.58 -18.45 -12.78
CA PRO A 115 -5.68 -19.16 -11.87
C PRO A 115 -5.69 -18.49 -10.49
N LEU A 116 -5.80 -19.29 -9.43
CA LEU A 116 -5.94 -18.85 -8.05
C LEU A 116 -4.81 -19.41 -7.19
N PHE A 117 -4.23 -18.54 -6.38
CA PHE A 117 -3.15 -18.85 -5.45
C PHE A 117 -3.54 -18.37 -4.06
N LYS A 118 -3.55 -19.27 -3.08
CA LYS A 118 -3.88 -18.96 -1.69
C LYS A 118 -2.70 -19.29 -0.79
N ALA A 119 -2.07 -18.26 -0.23
CA ALA A 119 -0.98 -18.37 0.73
C ALA A 119 -0.93 -17.10 1.60
N LYS A 120 -0.12 -17.16 2.67
CA LYS A 120 0.31 -15.95 3.37
C LYS A 120 1.09 -15.04 2.41
N ARG A 121 1.13 -13.75 2.72
CA ARG A 121 1.90 -12.78 1.93
C ARG A 121 3.25 -12.45 2.55
N ILE A 122 3.42 -12.69 3.84
CA ILE A 122 4.59 -12.30 4.63
C ILE A 122 5.17 -13.53 5.30
N PHE A 123 6.49 -13.70 5.14
CA PHE A 123 7.25 -14.85 5.62
C PHE A 123 8.57 -14.39 6.24
N LYS A 124 9.07 -15.18 7.20
CA LYS A 124 10.49 -15.22 7.54
C LYS A 124 11.21 -16.14 6.54
N ASN A 125 12.48 -15.93 6.29
CA ASN A 125 13.25 -16.84 5.42
C ASN A 125 13.41 -18.25 6.02
N THR A 126 13.12 -18.44 7.32
CA THR A 126 13.06 -19.74 7.98
C THR A 126 11.74 -20.47 7.78
N ASP A 127 10.73 -19.80 7.20
CA ASP A 127 9.43 -20.40 6.95
C ASP A 127 9.43 -21.26 5.68
N THR A 128 8.37 -22.03 5.54
CA THR A 128 7.99 -22.71 4.31
C THR A 128 6.76 -22.01 3.72
N LEU A 129 6.81 -21.70 2.44
CA LEU A 129 5.66 -21.20 1.69
C LEU A 129 4.73 -22.38 1.39
N GLU A 130 3.65 -22.49 2.16
CA GLU A 130 2.54 -23.39 1.89
C GLU A 130 1.49 -22.68 1.07
N ALA A 131 1.14 -23.22 -0.10
CA ALA A 131 0.14 -22.64 -0.96
C ALA A 131 -0.85 -23.65 -1.51
N GLU A 132 -2.09 -23.18 -1.70
CA GLU A 132 -3.15 -23.88 -2.44
C GLU A 132 -3.25 -23.24 -3.83
N LEU A 133 -3.26 -24.11 -4.86
CA LEU A 133 -3.44 -23.75 -6.26
C LEU A 133 -4.83 -24.18 -6.71
N ASP A 134 -5.53 -23.33 -7.44
CA ASP A 134 -6.85 -23.62 -7.96
C ASP A 134 -7.06 -22.91 -9.30
N LEU A 135 -8.12 -23.26 -10.00
CA LEU A 135 -8.57 -22.62 -11.22
C LEU A 135 -10.08 -22.40 -11.16
N TYR A 136 -10.50 -21.15 -11.16
CA TYR A 136 -11.89 -20.83 -11.39
C TYR A 136 -12.16 -20.66 -12.90
N ASP A 137 -13.09 -21.41 -13.45
CA ASP A 137 -13.33 -21.51 -14.89
C ASP A 137 -14.82 -21.29 -15.23
N PHE A 138 -15.10 -20.15 -15.89
CA PHE A 138 -16.42 -19.78 -16.41
C PHE A 138 -16.60 -20.13 -17.89
N GLY A 139 -15.53 -20.59 -18.56
CA GLY A 139 -15.55 -20.86 -19.99
C GLY A 139 -16.61 -21.86 -20.42
N GLU A 140 -17.09 -21.73 -21.63
CA GLU A 140 -18.00 -22.70 -22.24
C GLU A 140 -17.37 -24.09 -22.34
N LYS A 141 -16.06 -24.13 -22.63
CA LYS A 141 -15.25 -25.35 -22.67
C LYS A 141 -14.41 -25.45 -21.40
N LYS A 142 -14.86 -26.29 -20.48
CA LYS A 142 -14.19 -26.49 -19.21
C LYS A 142 -12.79 -27.08 -19.37
N ILE A 143 -11.85 -26.56 -18.60
CA ILE A 143 -10.46 -27.06 -18.50
C ILE A 143 -10.47 -28.28 -17.57
N ASN A 144 -10.35 -29.46 -18.16
CA ASN A 144 -10.28 -30.70 -17.40
C ASN A 144 -8.82 -31.03 -17.07
N ASN A 145 -8.57 -31.49 -15.84
CA ASN A 145 -7.24 -31.85 -15.33
C ASN A 145 -6.22 -30.71 -15.52
N PRO A 146 -6.41 -29.55 -14.89
CA PRO A 146 -5.52 -28.41 -15.06
C PRO A 146 -4.10 -28.75 -14.64
N VAL A 147 -3.13 -28.31 -15.43
CA VAL A 147 -1.70 -28.37 -15.09
C VAL A 147 -1.26 -26.97 -14.63
N TYR A 148 -0.84 -26.89 -13.39
CA TYR A 148 -0.38 -25.67 -12.75
C TYR A 148 1.10 -25.45 -13.02
N ASN A 149 1.44 -24.42 -13.78
CA ASN A 149 2.81 -23.99 -14.00
C ASN A 149 3.12 -22.82 -13.05
N LEU A 150 3.76 -23.14 -11.93
CA LEU A 150 4.09 -22.19 -10.88
C LEU A 150 5.54 -21.73 -11.00
N THR A 151 5.76 -20.42 -10.98
CA THR A 151 7.08 -19.81 -10.93
C THR A 151 7.13 -18.80 -9.79
N VAL A 152 8.16 -18.89 -8.93
CA VAL A 152 8.45 -17.92 -7.88
C VAL A 152 9.81 -17.29 -8.17
N GLN A 153 9.85 -15.96 -8.32
CA GLN A 153 11.03 -15.25 -8.81
C GLN A 153 11.19 -13.84 -8.22
N ASN A 154 12.43 -13.34 -8.22
CA ASN A 154 12.74 -11.93 -8.03
C ASN A 154 13.34 -11.37 -9.33
N GLY A 155 12.62 -10.49 -10.02
CA GLY A 155 13.00 -10.02 -11.34
C GLY A 155 13.22 -11.19 -12.30
N LYS A 156 14.46 -11.37 -12.79
CA LYS A 156 14.83 -12.48 -13.67
C LYS A 156 15.36 -13.72 -12.93
N GLN A 157 15.60 -13.63 -11.63
CA GLN A 157 16.11 -14.74 -10.82
C GLN A 157 14.95 -15.63 -10.37
N VAL A 158 14.91 -16.87 -10.87
CA VAL A 158 13.93 -17.88 -10.49
C VAL A 158 14.41 -18.59 -9.23
N PHE A 159 13.60 -18.59 -8.16
CA PHE A 159 13.84 -19.34 -6.93
C PHE A 159 13.21 -20.72 -6.97
N TYR A 160 12.00 -20.80 -7.54
CA TYR A 160 11.30 -22.07 -7.63
C TYR A 160 10.47 -22.12 -8.90
N LYS A 161 10.43 -23.27 -9.53
CA LYS A 161 9.59 -23.52 -10.70
C LYS A 161 9.12 -24.97 -10.69
N THR A 162 7.83 -25.19 -10.93
CA THR A 162 7.25 -26.53 -11.04
C THR A 162 6.10 -26.52 -12.05
N SER A 163 5.83 -27.72 -12.56
CA SER A 163 4.63 -28.04 -13.33
C SER A 163 3.96 -29.24 -12.65
N THR A 164 2.74 -29.08 -12.16
CA THR A 164 2.08 -30.08 -11.34
C THR A 164 0.58 -30.11 -11.58
N THR A 165 -0.07 -31.25 -11.31
CA THR A 165 -1.52 -31.38 -11.21
C THR A 165 -2.02 -31.33 -9.76
N GLU A 166 -1.08 -31.27 -8.79
CA GLU A 166 -1.41 -31.16 -7.37
C GLU A 166 -1.89 -29.77 -7.03
N SER A 167 -2.94 -29.69 -6.22
CA SER A 167 -3.52 -28.41 -5.76
C SER A 167 -2.76 -27.80 -4.57
N LYS A 168 -1.69 -28.42 -4.08
CA LYS A 168 -0.88 -27.91 -2.95
C LYS A 168 0.59 -27.98 -3.27
N VAL A 169 1.31 -26.92 -2.86
CA VAL A 169 2.76 -26.84 -2.97
C VAL A 169 3.37 -26.36 -1.66
N SER A 170 4.58 -26.85 -1.38
CA SER A 170 5.35 -26.51 -0.18
C SER A 170 6.77 -26.14 -0.62
N ILE A 171 7.19 -24.91 -0.37
CA ILE A 171 8.43 -24.33 -0.88
C ILE A 171 9.26 -23.80 0.29
N PRO A 172 10.38 -24.44 0.68
CA PRO A 172 11.28 -23.91 1.69
C PRO A 172 11.88 -22.56 1.26
N LEU A 173 11.91 -21.57 2.15
CA LEU A 173 12.42 -20.23 1.87
C LEU A 173 13.84 -19.99 2.41
N ASN A 174 14.49 -20.98 2.99
CA ASN A 174 15.78 -20.89 3.67
C ASN A 174 16.98 -20.52 2.75
N SER A 175 16.83 -20.64 1.44
CA SER A 175 17.84 -20.19 0.47
C SER A 175 17.85 -18.65 0.30
N ILE A 176 16.85 -17.94 0.83
CA ILE A 176 16.73 -16.50 0.75
C ILE A 176 17.51 -15.88 1.91
N THR A 177 18.62 -15.24 1.61
CA THR A 177 19.55 -14.66 2.61
C THR A 177 19.37 -13.16 2.83
N LYS A 178 18.60 -12.49 1.98
CA LYS A 178 18.28 -11.06 2.10
C LYS A 178 16.77 -10.85 1.99
N SER A 179 16.25 -9.92 2.77
CA SER A 179 14.85 -9.52 2.68
C SER A 179 14.50 -9.12 1.26
N THR A 180 13.44 -9.72 0.71
CA THR A 180 13.12 -9.58 -0.71
C THR A 180 11.62 -9.71 -0.98
N MET A 181 11.18 -9.06 -2.05
CA MET A 181 9.87 -9.25 -2.65
C MET A 181 9.99 -10.28 -3.78
N LEU A 182 9.14 -11.28 -3.76
CA LEU A 182 9.05 -12.31 -4.79
C LEU A 182 7.74 -12.18 -5.55
N SER A 183 7.82 -12.31 -6.87
CA SER A 183 6.64 -12.49 -7.72
C SER A 183 6.31 -13.98 -7.81
N VAL A 184 5.06 -14.32 -7.55
CA VAL A 184 4.48 -15.65 -7.75
C VAL A 184 3.63 -15.59 -9.01
N ILE A 185 3.95 -16.39 -9.99
CA ILE A 185 3.28 -16.46 -11.29
C ILE A 185 2.68 -17.85 -11.43
N LEU A 186 1.37 -17.93 -11.65
CA LEU A 186 0.65 -19.16 -11.92
C LEU A 186 0.03 -19.11 -13.31
N GLU A 187 0.38 -20.08 -14.13
CA GLU A 187 -0.15 -20.23 -15.48
C GLU A 187 -0.86 -21.58 -15.63
N VAL A 188 -2.07 -21.55 -16.19
CA VAL A 188 -2.90 -22.74 -16.47
C VAL A 188 -3.52 -22.58 -17.84
N ASN A 189 -3.19 -23.44 -18.80
CA ASN A 189 -3.77 -23.44 -20.16
C ASN A 189 -3.74 -22.07 -20.86
N GLY A 190 -2.68 -21.28 -20.66
CA GLY A 190 -2.54 -19.95 -21.25
C GLY A 190 -3.15 -18.81 -20.44
N TYR A 191 -3.96 -19.10 -19.42
CA TYR A 191 -4.40 -18.12 -18.43
C TYR A 191 -3.31 -17.92 -17.39
N LYS A 192 -3.11 -16.67 -16.96
CA LYS A 192 -2.02 -16.28 -16.06
C LYS A 192 -2.55 -15.38 -14.97
N ASN A 193 -2.01 -15.56 -13.74
CA ASN A 193 -2.22 -14.60 -12.67
C ASN A 193 -0.93 -14.45 -11.85
N THR A 194 -0.81 -13.33 -11.12
CA THR A 194 0.45 -12.99 -10.44
C THR A 194 0.16 -12.39 -9.06
N TRP A 195 0.97 -12.75 -8.08
CA TRP A 195 0.93 -12.22 -6.72
C TRP A 195 2.33 -11.84 -6.25
N ARG A 196 2.38 -11.08 -5.18
CA ARG A 196 3.61 -10.74 -4.47
C ARG A 196 3.61 -11.38 -3.09
N ILE A 197 4.76 -11.89 -2.70
CA ILE A 197 5.05 -12.29 -1.33
C ILE A 197 6.32 -11.61 -0.86
N PHE A 198 6.43 -11.40 0.45
CA PHE A 198 7.55 -10.71 1.07
C PHE A 198 8.23 -11.66 2.02
N VAL A 199 9.51 -11.88 1.82
CA VAL A 199 10.35 -12.77 2.65
C VAL A 199 11.37 -11.92 3.36
N PHE A 200 11.33 -11.93 4.69
CA PHE A 200 12.24 -11.18 5.54
C PHE A 200 13.31 -12.11 6.13
N ALA A 201 14.57 -11.73 5.94
CA ALA A 201 15.70 -12.40 6.56
C ALA A 201 15.90 -11.91 7.99
N GLU A 202 16.58 -12.70 8.82
CA GLU A 202 16.99 -12.24 10.14
C GLU A 202 17.99 -11.09 10.02
N ASN A 203 17.71 -9.99 10.74
CA ASN A 203 18.56 -8.82 10.78
C ASN A 203 18.94 -8.45 12.20
N LYS A 204 20.12 -7.83 12.35
CA LYS A 204 20.52 -7.22 13.61
C LYS A 204 19.88 -5.84 13.75
N ILE A 205 19.18 -5.64 14.85
CA ILE A 205 18.75 -4.31 15.28
C ILE A 205 19.94 -3.66 16.01
N GLU A 206 20.35 -2.48 15.59
CA GLU A 206 21.39 -1.72 16.27
C GLU A 206 20.82 -1.02 17.50
N ASN A 207 21.35 -1.38 18.68
CA ASN A 207 20.82 -0.88 19.97
C ASN A 207 21.38 0.49 20.39
N ASN A 208 22.25 1.11 19.57
CA ASN A 208 22.98 2.34 19.94
C ASN A 208 22.29 3.61 19.45
N VAL A 209 21.08 3.54 18.92
CA VAL A 209 20.33 4.70 18.44
C VAL A 209 19.52 5.30 19.59
N ARG A 210 19.64 6.62 19.78
CA ARG A 210 18.82 7.35 20.74
C ARG A 210 17.36 7.38 20.27
N MET A 211 16.48 6.80 21.09
CA MET A 211 15.03 6.85 20.89
C MET A 211 14.43 7.92 21.80
N ILE A 212 13.71 8.88 21.23
CA ILE A 212 13.05 9.97 21.95
C ILE A 212 11.59 9.59 22.16
N LYS A 213 11.17 9.49 23.43
CA LYS A 213 9.84 9.05 23.83
C LYS A 213 9.05 10.11 24.62
N SER A 214 9.65 11.26 24.92
CA SER A 214 8.99 12.35 25.63
C SER A 214 9.35 13.71 25.03
N GLU A 215 8.52 14.72 25.33
CA GLU A 215 8.79 16.11 24.91
C GLU A 215 10.06 16.65 25.57
N GLU A 216 10.32 16.27 26.82
CA GLU A 216 11.54 16.71 27.56
C GLU A 216 12.81 16.19 26.86
N GLU A 217 12.82 14.92 26.45
CA GLU A 217 13.94 14.34 25.71
C GLU A 217 14.10 15.01 24.34
N LEU A 218 12.97 15.39 23.70
CA LEU A 218 12.97 16.09 22.41
C LEU A 218 13.56 17.50 22.55
N ASP A 219 13.16 18.25 23.56
CA ASP A 219 13.68 19.58 23.85
C ASP A 219 15.17 19.53 24.18
N ASP A 220 15.61 18.52 24.94
CA ASP A 220 17.02 18.31 25.28
C ASP A 220 17.89 18.10 24.04
N ILE A 221 17.47 17.19 23.13
CA ILE A 221 18.27 16.93 21.92
C ILE A 221 18.25 18.10 20.94
N ILE A 222 17.15 18.84 20.83
CA ILE A 222 17.08 20.06 20.01
C ILE A 222 18.07 21.10 20.50
N LYS A 223 18.21 21.25 21.82
CA LYS A 223 19.13 22.20 22.46
C LYS A 223 20.58 21.75 22.32
N ASN A 224 20.89 20.51 22.62
CA ASN A 224 22.24 19.98 22.72
C ASN A 224 22.78 19.45 21.38
N GLY A 225 21.91 19.11 20.46
CA GLY A 225 22.28 18.54 19.16
C GLY A 225 22.39 17.01 19.20
N GLY A 226 22.57 16.44 18.03
CA GLY A 226 22.75 15.00 17.84
C GLY A 226 21.74 14.39 16.86
N LYS A 227 21.83 13.05 16.72
CA LYS A 227 20.95 12.25 15.87
C LYS A 227 20.01 11.42 16.76
N ALA A 228 18.73 11.32 16.41
CA ALA A 228 17.78 10.47 17.13
C ALA A 228 16.59 10.06 16.28
N ILE A 229 15.92 9.00 16.73
CA ILE A 229 14.58 8.59 16.26
C ILE A 229 13.56 9.16 17.25
N VAL A 230 12.60 9.94 16.76
CA VAL A 230 11.47 10.46 17.55
C VAL A 230 10.31 9.50 17.34
N THR A 231 9.87 8.86 18.42
CA THR A 231 8.83 7.84 18.36
C THR A 231 7.43 8.44 18.44
N LYS A 232 6.42 7.61 18.19
CA LYS A 232 5.01 8.00 18.09
C LYS A 232 4.48 8.75 19.33
N GLU A 233 5.06 8.55 20.50
CA GLU A 233 4.68 9.19 21.76
C GLU A 233 4.87 10.72 21.72
N CYS A 234 5.76 11.22 20.85
CA CYS A 234 6.01 12.64 20.67
C CYS A 234 5.20 13.30 19.55
N PHE A 235 4.33 12.55 18.87
CA PHE A 235 3.50 13.11 17.80
C PHE A 235 2.34 13.93 18.35
N LYS A 236 2.28 15.20 18.00
CA LYS A 236 1.17 16.09 18.38
C LYS A 236 0.06 16.01 17.35
N ASN A 237 -1.20 15.97 17.84
CA ASN A 237 -2.40 15.86 16.98
C ASN A 237 -2.28 14.72 15.96
N PRO A 238 -2.14 13.48 16.40
CA PRO A 238 -1.85 12.36 15.52
C PRO A 238 -2.98 12.10 14.52
N ILE A 239 -2.59 11.83 13.29
CA ILE A 239 -3.46 11.38 12.21
C ILE A 239 -3.27 9.88 12.07
N HIS A 240 -4.29 9.10 12.38
CA HIS A 240 -4.22 7.65 12.32
C HIS A 240 -4.09 7.17 10.87
N GLY A 241 -3.13 6.30 10.64
CA GLY A 241 -2.93 5.62 9.37
C GLY A 241 -3.97 4.53 9.13
N SER A 242 -4.03 4.03 7.93
CA SER A 242 -4.80 2.84 7.55
C SER A 242 -4.27 2.30 6.24
N PHE A 243 -4.20 0.98 6.11
CA PHE A 243 -3.95 0.34 4.84
C PHE A 243 -5.21 0.33 3.96
N ILE A 244 -6.37 0.00 4.55
CA ILE A 244 -7.64 0.08 3.84
C ILE A 244 -8.07 1.55 3.74
N PRO A 245 -8.35 2.05 2.52
CA PRO A 245 -8.68 3.46 2.31
C PRO A 245 -10.02 3.85 2.96
N VAL A 246 -10.23 5.15 3.06
CA VAL A 246 -11.50 5.72 3.48
C VAL A 246 -12.65 5.18 2.62
N PHE A 247 -13.78 4.93 3.27
CA PHE A 247 -15.04 4.72 2.56
C PHE A 247 -15.56 6.06 2.00
N TRP A 248 -16.12 6.04 0.80
CA TRP A 248 -16.50 7.23 0.04
C TRP A 248 -17.50 8.18 0.74
N SER A 249 -18.28 7.71 1.70
CA SER A 249 -19.31 8.52 2.36
C SER A 249 -18.91 9.01 3.75
N PRO A 250 -18.52 10.28 3.92
CA PRO A 250 -18.18 10.85 5.22
C PRO A 250 -19.39 11.00 6.15
N VAL A 251 -20.61 11.04 5.61
CA VAL A 251 -21.85 11.15 6.39
C VAL A 251 -22.08 9.87 7.20
N HIS A 252 -21.82 8.71 6.59
CA HIS A 252 -21.98 7.41 7.26
C HIS A 252 -20.72 6.98 8.03
N PHE A 253 -19.56 7.49 7.61
CA PHE A 253 -18.26 7.11 8.15
C PHE A 253 -17.46 8.36 8.54
N PRO A 254 -17.81 9.00 9.66
CA PRO A 254 -17.18 10.27 10.08
C PRO A 254 -15.70 10.12 10.44
N SER A 255 -15.24 8.92 10.79
CA SER A 255 -13.84 8.63 11.04
C SER A 255 -13.10 8.46 9.71
N GLN A 256 -12.70 9.57 9.11
CA GLN A 256 -12.00 9.56 7.82
C GLN A 256 -10.57 9.05 7.97
N LYS A 257 -10.19 8.18 7.05
CA LYS A 257 -8.86 7.57 6.97
C LYS A 257 -8.14 8.04 5.71
N PRO A 258 -6.81 7.91 5.65
CA PRO A 258 -6.07 8.12 4.40
C PRO A 258 -6.56 7.22 3.26
N CYS A 259 -6.35 7.67 2.02
CA CYS A 259 -6.69 6.93 0.81
C CYS A 259 -5.52 6.10 0.26
N GLY A 260 -4.44 5.96 1.00
CA GLY A 260 -3.21 5.29 0.58
C GLY A 260 -1.96 6.00 1.07
N ALA A 261 -0.81 5.66 0.52
CA ALA A 261 0.45 6.31 0.83
C ALA A 261 1.39 6.36 -0.38
N ILE A 262 2.32 7.30 -0.35
CA ILE A 262 3.41 7.45 -1.30
C ILE A 262 4.72 7.24 -0.54
N ILE A 263 5.57 6.37 -1.05
CA ILE A 263 6.83 5.98 -0.44
C ILE A 263 7.97 6.46 -1.33
N ASP A 264 8.94 7.18 -0.76
CA ASP A 264 10.21 7.40 -1.43
C ASP A 264 11.03 6.11 -1.37
N ASN A 265 10.70 5.18 -2.25
CA ASN A 265 11.33 3.86 -2.29
C ASN A 265 12.79 3.86 -2.71
N ASN A 266 13.34 5.01 -3.12
CA ASN A 266 14.77 5.19 -3.35
C ASN A 266 15.53 5.67 -2.11
N HIS A 267 14.81 5.98 -1.03
CA HIS A 267 15.43 6.40 0.22
C HIS A 267 16.24 5.25 0.84
N ARG A 268 17.44 5.58 1.35
CA ARG A 268 18.41 4.60 1.88
C ARG A 268 17.90 3.74 3.02
N ILE A 269 16.89 4.20 3.73
CA ILE A 269 16.22 3.44 4.78
C ILE A 269 15.60 2.13 4.25
N PHE A 270 15.33 2.05 2.95
CA PHE A 270 14.76 0.89 2.28
C PHE A 270 15.78 0.02 1.54
N ASP A 271 17.09 0.24 1.72
CA ASP A 271 18.13 -0.58 1.08
C ASP A 271 17.95 -2.08 1.39
N ASP A 272 17.45 -2.43 2.59
CA ASP A 272 17.16 -3.81 3.02
C ASP A 272 15.67 -4.09 3.32
N PHE A 273 14.77 -3.10 3.10
CA PHE A 273 13.33 -3.28 3.25
C PHE A 273 12.65 -3.30 1.88
N PRO A 274 12.14 -4.46 1.43
CA PRO A 274 11.55 -4.59 0.09
C PRO A 274 10.27 -3.77 -0.03
N THR A 275 10.32 -2.69 -0.82
CA THR A 275 9.18 -1.81 -1.06
C THR A 275 9.21 -1.21 -2.48
N GLU A 276 8.07 -0.74 -2.93
CA GLU A 276 7.90 0.07 -4.13
C GLU A 276 7.32 1.44 -3.75
N LYS A 277 7.06 2.30 -4.75
CA LYS A 277 6.53 3.65 -4.55
C LYS A 277 5.17 3.65 -3.84
N TYR A 278 4.38 2.61 -3.99
CA TYR A 278 3.06 2.46 -3.36
C TYR A 278 3.04 1.24 -2.44
N PRO A 279 2.30 1.29 -1.32
CA PRO A 279 2.27 0.20 -0.36
C PRO A 279 1.64 -1.07 -0.95
N ASP A 280 2.15 -2.21 -0.48
CA ASP A 280 1.59 -3.53 -0.71
C ASP A 280 1.41 -4.23 0.65
N TYR A 281 1.12 -5.51 0.71
CA TYR A 281 0.73 -6.23 1.94
C TYR A 281 1.74 -6.18 3.08
N GLN A 282 3.05 -5.99 2.80
CA GLN A 282 4.06 -5.78 3.85
C GLN A 282 3.83 -4.50 4.66
N TRP A 283 3.12 -3.53 4.09
CA TRP A 283 2.77 -2.28 4.76
C TRP A 283 1.45 -2.35 5.52
N LYS A 284 0.64 -3.42 5.33
CA LYS A 284 -0.71 -3.47 5.92
C LYS A 284 -0.68 -3.26 7.43
N ARG A 285 0.09 -4.08 8.15
CA ARG A 285 0.19 -3.96 9.61
C ARG A 285 0.82 -2.65 10.04
N LEU A 286 1.90 -2.25 9.35
CA LEU A 286 2.63 -1.01 9.64
C LEU A 286 1.71 0.20 9.52
N LEU A 287 0.96 0.33 8.42
CA LEU A 287 0.05 1.46 8.19
C LEU A 287 -1.17 1.42 9.11
N ASP A 288 -1.77 0.25 9.36
CA ASP A 288 -2.94 0.13 10.25
C ASP A 288 -2.62 0.52 11.71
N ASN A 289 -1.35 0.40 12.13
CA ASN A 289 -0.89 0.75 13.47
C ASN A 289 0.03 1.99 13.46
N SER A 290 -0.05 2.81 12.44
CA SER A 290 0.73 4.04 12.35
C SER A 290 -0.05 5.27 12.79
N ILE A 291 0.70 6.27 13.21
CA ILE A 291 0.22 7.64 13.31
C ILE A 291 1.15 8.54 12.49
N GLY A 292 0.57 9.51 11.82
CA GLY A 292 1.29 10.59 11.15
C GLY A 292 1.07 11.92 11.85
N THR A 293 1.76 12.93 11.41
CA THR A 293 1.52 14.31 11.83
C THR A 293 1.36 15.20 10.60
N ASP A 294 0.64 16.31 10.77
CA ASP A 294 0.51 17.34 9.74
C ASP A 294 1.85 18.00 9.48
N ILE A 295 2.50 17.61 8.39
CA ILE A 295 3.83 18.08 8.02
C ILE A 295 3.87 19.54 7.58
N SER A 296 2.72 20.13 7.21
CA SER A 296 2.64 21.55 6.84
C SER A 296 2.84 22.49 8.01
N LYS A 297 2.69 21.99 9.23
CA LYS A 297 2.82 22.77 10.49
C LYS A 297 4.19 22.68 11.15
N PHE A 298 5.12 21.92 10.56
CA PHE A 298 6.47 21.85 11.08
C PHE A 298 7.25 23.13 10.82
N ALA A 299 7.99 23.57 11.83
CA ALA A 299 8.77 24.82 11.78
C ALA A 299 10.06 24.72 10.94
N GLY A 300 10.45 23.55 10.49
CA GLY A 300 11.65 23.27 9.71
C GLY A 300 11.35 22.63 8.37
N GLU A 301 12.38 22.42 7.57
CA GLU A 301 12.26 21.65 6.34
C GLU A 301 11.95 20.18 6.68
N VAL A 302 10.83 19.70 6.21
CA VAL A 302 10.42 18.30 6.36
C VAL A 302 10.69 17.56 5.06
N LYS A 303 11.40 16.42 5.17
CA LYS A 303 11.61 15.49 4.06
C LYS A 303 10.80 14.23 4.32
N PRO A 304 9.56 14.12 3.79
CA PRO A 304 8.74 12.94 3.99
C PRO A 304 9.36 11.75 3.25
N ILE A 305 9.58 10.65 3.98
CA ILE A 305 9.99 9.36 3.42
C ILE A 305 8.74 8.56 3.05
N ILE A 306 7.69 8.67 3.88
CA ILE A 306 6.36 8.15 3.58
C ILE A 306 5.36 9.27 3.83
N GLU A 307 4.57 9.59 2.82
CA GLU A 307 3.47 10.53 2.91
C GLU A 307 2.15 9.79 2.72
N THR A 308 1.19 9.99 3.61
CA THR A 308 -0.15 9.45 3.40
C THR A 308 -0.92 10.28 2.38
N VAL A 309 -1.65 9.61 1.49
CA VAL A 309 -2.64 10.28 0.65
C VAL A 309 -3.79 10.72 1.55
N PRO A 310 -4.04 12.03 1.70
CA PRO A 310 -5.07 12.50 2.62
C PRO A 310 -6.46 12.02 2.18
N ASN A 311 -7.42 12.03 3.11
CA ASN A 311 -8.79 11.99 2.67
C ASN A 311 -9.13 13.31 1.96
N PHE A 312 -9.97 13.23 0.94
CA PHE A 312 -10.27 14.37 0.07
C PHE A 312 -11.28 15.38 0.68
N PHE A 313 -11.73 15.17 1.92
CA PHE A 313 -12.62 16.10 2.61
C PHE A 313 -11.85 17.13 3.45
N ASP A 314 -10.63 16.82 3.91
CA ASP A 314 -9.80 17.75 4.67
C ASP A 314 -8.44 18.07 4.03
N ASN A 315 -7.94 17.19 3.18
CA ASN A 315 -6.68 17.36 2.43
C ASN A 315 -5.45 17.66 3.28
N THR A 316 -5.41 17.16 4.51
CA THR A 316 -4.28 17.37 5.40
C THR A 316 -3.16 16.40 5.06
N ALA A 317 -2.07 16.91 4.49
CA ALA A 317 -0.87 16.12 4.22
C ALA A 317 -0.23 15.66 5.53
N SER A 318 -0.04 14.36 5.69
CA SER A 318 0.58 13.79 6.87
C SER A 318 1.68 12.80 6.52
N SER A 319 2.63 12.62 7.43
CA SER A 319 3.71 11.67 7.27
C SER A 319 3.92 10.88 8.56
N PRO A 320 3.91 9.53 8.48
CA PRO A 320 4.33 8.68 9.59
C PRO A 320 5.85 8.46 9.65
N LEU A 321 6.60 8.81 8.58
CA LEU A 321 8.06 8.66 8.54
C LEU A 321 8.67 9.80 7.75
N PHE A 322 9.43 10.65 8.42
CA PHE A 322 10.08 11.81 7.81
C PHE A 322 11.33 12.26 8.56
N GLU A 323 12.20 12.95 7.85
CA GLU A 323 13.37 13.61 8.40
C GLU A 323 13.14 15.10 8.56
N THR A 324 13.80 15.66 9.57
CA THR A 324 13.87 17.10 9.76
C THR A 324 15.11 17.48 10.56
N GLU A 325 15.59 18.72 10.38
CA GLU A 325 16.60 19.32 11.21
C GLU A 325 15.99 20.44 12.04
N ILE A 326 16.16 20.36 13.37
CA ILE A 326 15.65 21.36 14.30
C ILE A 326 16.79 21.78 15.24
N GLY A 327 17.13 23.05 15.23
CA GLY A 327 18.26 23.55 16.01
C GLY A 327 19.58 22.90 15.58
N LYS A 328 20.18 22.11 16.48
CA LYS A 328 21.41 21.34 16.20
C LYS A 328 21.12 19.84 16.04
N ALA A 329 19.87 19.43 16.11
CA ALA A 329 19.47 18.05 16.05
C ALA A 329 19.05 17.65 14.64
N LYS A 330 19.44 16.45 14.22
CA LYS A 330 18.94 15.76 13.05
C LYS A 330 18.05 14.62 13.51
N LEU A 331 16.77 14.67 13.12
CA LEU A 331 15.72 13.85 13.69
C LEU A 331 15.00 13.06 12.61
N LEU A 332 14.80 11.76 12.88
CA LEU A 332 13.92 10.90 12.12
C LEU A 332 12.64 10.65 12.94
N PHE A 333 11.52 11.20 12.49
CA PHE A 333 10.22 10.96 13.10
C PHE A 333 9.64 9.64 12.57
N CYS A 334 9.30 8.73 13.48
CA CYS A 334 8.75 7.40 13.18
C CYS A 334 7.47 7.16 13.99
N GLY A 335 6.34 7.25 13.32
CA GLY A 335 5.01 7.03 13.88
C GLY A 335 4.50 5.60 13.74
N PHE A 336 5.34 4.65 13.29
CA PHE A 336 4.97 3.24 13.23
C PHE A 336 5.05 2.56 14.59
N ASP A 337 4.15 1.60 14.81
CA ASP A 337 4.29 0.64 15.89
C ASP A 337 5.21 -0.50 15.43
N LEU A 338 6.46 -0.43 15.88
CA LEU A 338 7.49 -1.40 15.51
C LEU A 338 7.71 -2.48 16.59
N ASP A 339 6.91 -2.46 17.65
CA ASP A 339 6.93 -3.47 18.69
C ASP A 339 6.31 -4.80 18.20
N GLY A 340 6.79 -5.91 18.74
CA GLY A 340 6.26 -7.24 18.46
C GLY A 340 7.11 -8.09 17.50
N ASP A 341 6.72 -9.37 17.41
CA ASP A 341 7.46 -10.40 16.65
C ASP A 341 6.94 -10.55 15.21
N TYR A 342 6.78 -9.41 14.51
CA TYR A 342 6.38 -9.38 13.10
C TYR A 342 7.59 -9.11 12.21
N PRO A 343 7.82 -9.95 11.17
CA PRO A 343 9.03 -9.83 10.35
C PRO A 343 9.19 -8.45 9.71
N GLU A 344 8.09 -7.87 9.19
CA GLU A 344 8.08 -6.54 8.58
C GLU A 344 8.40 -5.42 9.57
N CYS A 345 7.92 -5.52 10.82
CA CYS A 345 8.22 -4.54 11.86
C CYS A 345 9.69 -4.59 12.27
N LYS A 346 10.21 -5.81 12.50
CA LYS A 346 11.63 -6.01 12.84
C LYS A 346 12.56 -5.55 11.72
N GLN A 347 12.20 -5.85 10.47
CA GLN A 347 12.99 -5.41 9.34
C GLN A 347 13.00 -3.88 9.22
N LEU A 348 11.85 -3.23 9.36
CA LEU A 348 11.78 -1.77 9.29
C LEU A 348 12.55 -1.13 10.44
N LEU A 349 12.44 -1.65 11.66
CA LEU A 349 13.22 -1.18 12.81
C LEU A 349 14.74 -1.31 12.57
N SER A 350 15.16 -2.46 12.05
CA SER A 350 16.57 -2.70 11.68
C SER A 350 17.04 -1.67 10.64
N SER A 351 16.27 -1.47 9.58
CA SER A 351 16.60 -0.52 8.50
C SER A 351 16.68 0.93 9.02
N ILE A 352 15.73 1.35 9.86
CA ILE A 352 15.70 2.67 10.48
C ILE A 352 16.93 2.89 11.38
N THR A 353 17.22 1.93 12.25
CA THR A 353 18.33 2.07 13.21
C THR A 353 19.70 2.08 12.52
N GLN A 354 19.90 1.24 11.52
CA GLN A 354 21.11 1.23 10.69
C GLN A 354 21.29 2.55 9.94
N TYR A 355 20.21 3.07 9.37
CA TYR A 355 20.25 4.32 8.63
C TYR A 355 20.63 5.51 9.53
N VAL A 356 19.99 5.65 10.69
CA VAL A 356 20.28 6.76 11.65
C VAL A 356 21.70 6.69 12.19
N ASN A 357 22.27 5.49 12.37
CA ASN A 357 23.67 5.30 12.78
C ASN A 357 24.68 5.54 11.65
N SER A 358 24.23 5.60 10.42
CA SER A 358 25.13 5.78 9.28
C SER A 358 25.58 7.24 9.09
N ASP A 359 26.62 7.44 8.28
CA ASP A 359 27.05 8.77 7.83
C ASP A 359 26.08 9.38 6.80
N LYS A 360 25.09 8.61 6.34
CA LYS A 360 24.10 9.03 5.35
C LYS A 360 22.91 9.78 5.97
N PHE A 361 22.68 9.57 7.28
CA PHE A 361 21.69 10.32 8.06
C PHE A 361 22.28 11.54 8.68
#